data_bb6fbbe5f1d90b9c7d0b74b9e134b27c
#
_entry.id   bb6fbbe5f1d90b9c7d0b74b9e134b27c
#
_cell.length_a   1.000
_cell.length_b   1.000
_cell.length_c   1.000
_cell.angle_alpha   90.00
_cell.angle_beta   90.00
_cell.angle_gamma   90.00
#
_symmetry.space_group_name_H-M   'P 1'
#
loop_
_entity.id
_entity.type
_entity.pdbx_description
1 polymer ?
#
loop_
_entity_poly.entity_id
_entity_poly.type
_entity_poly.pdbx_seq_one_letter_code
_entity_poly.pdbx_strand_id
1 'polypeptide(L)'
;MTLKYRQIQSTDLTVSEIGFGVWSVSMNWWGEVKEEDGVNLLQKAADKGITFFDTADTYGAGYGEEIIPKALADRRKDLVIGTKFGYDIEAPRMGHKERPQQWDADFIKKACEGSLRRLETDYIDLYQYHNPRLEALQRDDTISALEDLKAEGKIRHYGVAVGPDIGWLEEGLYTVNEMKVPAELIYSILEQDPADA
;
A
#
# COMPACT_ATOMS: atom_id res chain seq x y z
N MET A 1 -21.78 -14.42 -9.00
CA MET A 1 -20.93 -13.56 -9.84
C MET A 1 -19.50 -14.07 -9.71
N THR A 2 -18.82 -14.33 -10.81
CA THR A 2 -17.41 -14.72 -10.77
C THR A 2 -16.57 -13.44 -10.82
N LEU A 3 -15.66 -13.26 -9.88
CA LEU A 3 -14.69 -12.16 -9.91
C LEU A 3 -13.82 -12.27 -11.17
N LYS A 4 -13.53 -11.14 -11.78
CA LYS A 4 -12.54 -11.06 -12.85
C LYS A 4 -11.20 -10.69 -12.26
N TYR A 5 -10.15 -10.99 -13.00
CA TYR A 5 -8.77 -10.70 -12.60
C TYR A 5 -8.11 -9.85 -13.68
N ARG A 6 -7.22 -8.98 -13.27
CA ARG A 6 -6.45 -8.09 -14.15
C ARG A 6 -4.99 -8.04 -13.73
N GLN A 7 -4.13 -7.84 -14.70
CA GLN A 7 -2.73 -7.54 -14.43
C GLN A 7 -2.59 -6.06 -14.04
N ILE A 8 -1.87 -5.78 -12.96
CA ILE A 8 -1.47 -4.41 -12.62
C ILE A 8 -0.47 -3.96 -13.67
N GLN A 9 -0.73 -2.81 -14.30
CA GLN A 9 0.12 -2.29 -15.37
C GLN A 9 1.59 -2.15 -14.91
N SER A 10 2.51 -2.44 -15.81
CA SER A 10 3.97 -2.42 -15.57
C SER A 10 4.48 -3.43 -14.54
N THR A 11 3.68 -4.46 -14.22
CA THR A 11 4.07 -5.55 -13.30
C THR A 11 3.67 -6.90 -13.86
N ASP A 12 4.10 -7.99 -13.21
CA ASP A 12 3.61 -9.36 -13.44
C ASP A 12 2.48 -9.75 -12.46
N LEU A 13 2.02 -8.81 -11.63
CA LEU A 13 0.99 -9.06 -10.60
C LEU A 13 -0.38 -9.15 -11.24
N THR A 14 -1.03 -10.30 -11.08
CA THR A 14 -2.44 -10.49 -11.46
C THR A 14 -3.30 -10.47 -10.21
N VAL A 15 -4.28 -9.58 -10.18
CA VAL A 15 -5.13 -9.32 -9.01
C VAL A 15 -6.61 -9.39 -9.37
N SER A 16 -7.46 -9.65 -8.38
CA SER A 16 -8.90 -9.48 -8.53
C SER A 16 -9.24 -8.02 -8.83
N GLU A 17 -10.23 -7.75 -9.71
CA GLU A 17 -10.68 -6.39 -10.05
C GLU A 17 -11.18 -5.60 -8.84
N ILE A 18 -11.52 -6.28 -7.75
CA ILE A 18 -11.92 -5.71 -6.48
C ILE A 18 -10.84 -6.08 -5.47
N GLY A 19 -10.24 -5.08 -4.84
CA GLY A 19 -9.30 -5.24 -3.72
C GLY A 19 -9.99 -5.05 -2.38
N PHE A 20 -9.35 -5.50 -1.31
CA PHE A 20 -9.77 -5.25 0.07
C PHE A 20 -8.87 -4.18 0.71
N GLY A 21 -9.44 -3.02 1.01
CA GLY A 21 -8.75 -1.96 1.76
C GLY A 21 -8.77 -2.26 3.26
N VAL A 22 -7.62 -2.62 3.81
CA VAL A 22 -7.45 -2.97 5.23
C VAL A 22 -7.63 -1.77 6.14
N TRP A 23 -7.54 -0.55 5.62
CA TRP A 23 -7.82 0.69 6.33
C TRP A 23 -9.15 0.65 7.08
N SER A 24 -10.20 0.07 6.47
CA SER A 24 -11.55 -0.01 7.04
C SER A 24 -11.64 -0.83 8.33
N VAL A 25 -10.73 -1.77 8.55
CA VAL A 25 -10.70 -2.64 9.73
C VAL A 25 -9.57 -2.31 10.70
N SER A 26 -8.65 -1.43 10.32
CA SER A 26 -7.48 -1.04 11.11
C SER A 26 -7.53 0.39 11.65
N MET A 27 -8.49 1.19 11.18
CA MET A 27 -8.68 2.58 11.59
C MET A 27 -10.08 2.79 12.15
N ASN A 28 -10.19 3.55 13.24
CA ASN A 28 -11.47 3.76 13.95
C ASN A 28 -12.30 4.94 13.40
N TRP A 29 -12.11 5.34 12.14
CA TRP A 29 -12.78 6.52 11.56
C TRP A 29 -14.28 6.30 11.35
N TRP A 30 -14.68 5.06 11.08
CA TRP A 30 -16.09 4.67 10.88
C TRP A 30 -16.64 3.81 12.03
N GLY A 31 -15.99 3.86 13.18
CA GLY A 31 -16.29 3.07 14.34
C GLY A 31 -15.23 2.02 14.63
N GLU A 32 -15.27 1.47 15.83
CA GLU A 32 -14.34 0.44 16.26
C GLU A 32 -14.72 -0.92 15.66
N VAL A 33 -13.78 -1.56 15.00
CA VAL A 33 -13.90 -2.94 14.52
C VAL A 33 -13.08 -3.83 15.44
N LYS A 34 -13.72 -4.84 16.05
CA LYS A 34 -13.00 -5.82 16.86
C LYS A 34 -12.07 -6.66 15.99
N GLU A 35 -10.93 -7.06 16.54
CA GLU A 35 -9.94 -7.86 15.81
C GLU A 35 -10.57 -9.13 15.19
N GLU A 36 -11.41 -9.84 15.95
CA GLU A 36 -12.10 -11.03 15.46
C GLU A 36 -12.98 -10.75 14.23
N ASP A 37 -13.72 -9.63 14.24
CA ASP A 37 -14.54 -9.22 13.11
C ASP A 37 -13.69 -8.84 11.90
N GLY A 38 -12.57 -8.13 12.13
CA GLY A 38 -11.60 -7.79 11.10
C GLY A 38 -10.99 -9.03 10.44
N VAL A 39 -10.51 -9.98 11.24
CA VAL A 39 -9.99 -11.27 10.76
C VAL A 39 -11.04 -12.01 9.93
N ASN A 40 -12.27 -12.12 10.44
CA ASN A 40 -13.37 -12.77 9.73
C ASN A 40 -13.70 -12.08 8.39
N LEU A 41 -13.59 -10.75 8.32
CA LEU A 41 -13.82 -9.99 7.07
C LEU A 41 -12.74 -10.28 6.02
N LEU A 42 -11.46 -10.28 6.42
CA LEU A 42 -10.36 -10.61 5.52
C LEU A 42 -10.50 -12.06 4.98
N GLN A 43 -10.80 -13.03 5.85
CA GLN A 43 -11.01 -14.42 5.46
C GLN A 43 -12.17 -14.55 4.47
N LYS A 44 -13.31 -13.93 4.75
CA LYS A 44 -14.46 -13.92 3.84
C LYS A 44 -14.15 -13.27 2.50
N ALA A 45 -13.34 -12.20 2.48
CA ALA A 45 -12.91 -11.56 1.25
C ALA A 45 -12.08 -12.53 0.40
N ALA A 46 -11.08 -13.18 1.00
CA ALA A 46 -10.27 -14.19 0.33
C ALA A 46 -11.10 -15.40 -0.16
N ASP A 47 -12.07 -15.88 0.64
CA ASP A 47 -12.99 -16.96 0.27
C ASP A 47 -13.91 -16.59 -0.92
N LYS A 48 -14.15 -15.29 -1.13
CA LYS A 48 -14.89 -14.76 -2.29
C LYS A 48 -14.00 -14.56 -3.53
N GLY A 49 -12.70 -14.87 -3.42
CA GLY A 49 -11.74 -14.76 -4.52
C GLY A 49 -11.04 -13.39 -4.62
N ILE A 50 -11.15 -12.54 -3.60
CA ILE A 50 -10.34 -11.32 -3.54
C ILE A 50 -8.90 -11.75 -3.27
N THR A 51 -7.98 -11.31 -4.14
CA THR A 51 -6.55 -11.64 -4.04
C THR A 51 -5.69 -10.42 -3.74
N PHE A 52 -6.21 -9.20 -3.88
CA PHE A 52 -5.50 -7.96 -3.59
C PHE A 52 -5.94 -7.38 -2.25
N PHE A 53 -4.96 -7.22 -1.34
CA PHE A 53 -5.14 -6.61 -0.02
C PHE A 53 -4.24 -5.39 0.07
N ASP A 54 -4.87 -4.21 0.16
CA ASP A 54 -4.18 -2.94 0.30
C ASP A 54 -4.13 -2.50 1.76
N THR A 55 -2.92 -2.23 2.25
CA THR A 55 -2.67 -1.74 3.60
C THR A 55 -1.62 -0.62 3.60
N ALA A 56 -1.19 -0.19 4.77
CA ALA A 56 -0.06 0.71 4.98
C ALA A 56 0.51 0.54 6.39
N ASP A 57 1.77 0.88 6.57
CA ASP A 57 2.43 0.92 7.88
C ASP A 57 1.79 1.92 8.85
N THR A 58 1.19 3.00 8.32
CA THR A 58 0.48 4.01 9.13
C THR A 58 -0.87 3.57 9.65
N TYR A 59 -1.50 2.55 9.04
CA TYR A 59 -2.85 2.12 9.40
C TYR A 59 -2.83 1.44 10.77
N GLY A 60 -3.41 2.11 11.76
CA GLY A 60 -3.33 1.67 13.14
C GLY A 60 -1.89 1.59 13.69
N ALA A 61 -0.93 2.37 13.12
CA ALA A 61 0.49 2.33 13.47
C ALA A 61 1.11 0.92 13.37
N GLY A 62 0.86 0.26 12.25
CA GLY A 62 1.34 -1.10 11.95
C GLY A 62 0.26 -2.18 12.03
N TYR A 63 -0.82 -1.94 12.77
CA TYR A 63 -1.89 -2.93 12.96
C TYR A 63 -2.53 -3.37 11.64
N GLY A 64 -2.64 -2.47 10.64
CA GLY A 64 -3.15 -2.79 9.32
C GLY A 64 -2.31 -3.86 8.59
N GLU A 65 -1.03 -3.94 8.88
CA GLU A 65 -0.16 -5.00 8.36
C GLU A 65 -0.25 -6.27 9.23
N GLU A 66 -0.30 -6.12 10.56
CA GLU A 66 -0.34 -7.26 11.51
C GLU A 66 -1.62 -8.10 11.44
N ILE A 67 -2.75 -7.53 11.05
CA ILE A 67 -4.01 -8.26 10.94
C ILE A 67 -4.04 -9.22 9.74
N ILE A 68 -3.26 -8.94 8.69
CA ILE A 68 -3.22 -9.78 7.48
C ILE A 68 -2.70 -11.19 7.78
N PRO A 69 -1.54 -11.41 8.38
CA PRO A 69 -1.08 -12.76 8.71
C PRO A 69 -1.98 -13.46 9.73
N LYS A 70 -2.58 -12.75 10.68
CA LYS A 70 -3.57 -13.34 11.62
C LYS A 70 -4.75 -13.96 10.89
N ALA A 71 -5.15 -13.39 9.76
CA ALA A 71 -6.28 -13.86 8.99
C ALA A 71 -5.89 -14.84 7.86
N LEU A 72 -4.74 -14.67 7.22
CA LEU A 72 -4.44 -15.21 5.89
C LEU A 72 -3.01 -15.77 5.74
N ALA A 73 -2.28 -16.06 6.83
CA ALA A 73 -0.89 -16.56 6.76
C ALA A 73 -0.75 -17.81 5.88
N ASP A 74 -1.70 -18.72 5.95
CA ASP A 74 -1.76 -19.97 5.17
C ASP A 74 -2.01 -19.76 3.68
N ARG A 75 -2.45 -18.56 3.29
CA ARG A 75 -2.78 -18.17 1.90
C ARG A 75 -1.80 -17.16 1.30
N ARG A 76 -0.70 -16.81 2.01
CA ARG A 76 0.23 -15.75 1.58
C ARG A 76 0.61 -15.82 0.09
N LYS A 77 0.83 -17.03 -0.43
CA LYS A 77 1.27 -17.25 -1.82
C LYS A 77 0.16 -17.01 -2.86
N ASP A 78 -1.09 -17.02 -2.44
CA ASP A 78 -2.25 -16.81 -3.32
C ASP A 78 -2.69 -15.35 -3.33
N LEU A 79 -2.02 -14.50 -2.55
CA LEU A 79 -2.38 -13.10 -2.36
C LEU A 79 -1.33 -12.16 -2.95
N VAL A 80 -1.79 -11.00 -3.35
CA VAL A 80 -0.98 -9.82 -3.64
C VAL A 80 -1.22 -8.81 -2.52
N ILE A 81 -0.17 -8.50 -1.77
CA ILE A 81 -0.22 -7.52 -0.68
C ILE A 81 0.45 -6.24 -1.15
N GLY A 82 -0.34 -5.15 -1.19
CA GLY A 82 0.16 -3.79 -1.31
C GLY A 82 0.29 -3.15 0.06
N THR A 83 1.47 -2.63 0.40
CA THR A 83 1.65 -1.78 1.58
C THR A 83 2.45 -0.53 1.22
N LYS A 84 2.50 0.43 2.15
CA LYS A 84 2.98 1.77 1.84
C LYS A 84 4.02 2.22 2.87
N PHE A 85 4.92 3.12 2.45
CA PHE A 85 5.98 3.73 3.26
C PHE A 85 6.03 5.24 3.06
N GLY A 86 6.78 5.90 3.92
CA GLY A 86 7.05 7.33 3.82
C GLY A 86 6.72 8.09 5.09
N TYR A 87 5.73 7.67 5.86
CA TYR A 87 5.41 8.27 7.15
C TYR A 87 6.23 7.61 8.27
N ASP A 88 6.78 8.42 9.17
CA ASP A 88 7.43 7.91 10.38
C ASP A 88 6.38 7.47 11.39
N ILE A 89 6.11 6.16 11.43
CA ILE A 89 5.10 5.58 12.33
C ILE A 89 5.55 5.56 13.80
N GLU A 90 6.86 5.70 14.07
CA GLU A 90 7.42 5.79 15.42
C GLU A 90 7.27 7.21 15.98
N ALA A 91 7.13 8.22 15.12
CA ALA A 91 6.91 9.60 15.55
C ALA A 91 5.54 9.75 16.21
N PRO A 92 5.42 10.53 17.30
CA PRO A 92 4.16 10.75 17.98
C PRO A 92 3.16 11.48 17.05
N ARG A 93 1.93 10.95 16.96
CA ARG A 93 0.87 11.62 16.23
C ARG A 93 0.38 12.84 17.01
N MET A 94 0.50 14.03 16.44
CA MET A 94 0.03 15.27 17.05
C MET A 94 -1.42 15.60 16.68
N GLY A 95 -2.36 15.01 17.37
CA GLY A 95 -3.81 15.20 17.14
C GLY A 95 -4.24 14.62 15.79
N HIS A 96 -4.88 15.43 14.95
CA HIS A 96 -5.33 15.05 13.61
C HIS A 96 -4.30 15.34 12.50
N LYS A 97 -3.12 15.83 12.86
CA LYS A 97 -2.06 16.09 11.88
C LYS A 97 -1.48 14.77 11.35
N GLU A 98 -1.07 14.79 10.11
CA GLU A 98 -0.29 13.69 9.53
C GLU A 98 1.04 13.51 10.27
N ARG A 99 1.57 12.30 10.24
CA ARG A 99 2.91 12.00 10.74
C ARG A 99 3.94 12.65 9.81
N PRO A 100 5.15 12.98 10.30
CA PRO A 100 6.22 13.46 9.42
C PRO A 100 6.56 12.39 8.38
N GLN A 101 6.87 12.85 7.17
CA GLN A 101 7.34 11.98 6.09
C GLN A 101 8.87 11.99 6.02
N GLN A 102 9.46 10.83 5.71
CA GLN A 102 10.87 10.63 5.49
C GLN A 102 11.09 9.79 4.23
N TRP A 103 12.05 10.21 3.40
CA TRP A 103 12.24 9.65 2.06
C TRP A 103 13.69 9.23 1.79
N ASP A 104 14.58 9.29 2.79
CA ASP A 104 15.97 8.85 2.63
C ASP A 104 16.08 7.31 2.58
N ALA A 105 17.17 6.84 1.96
CA ALA A 105 17.39 5.42 1.70
C ALA A 105 17.38 4.55 2.97
N ASP A 106 17.99 5.03 4.05
CA ASP A 106 18.08 4.27 5.30
C ASP A 106 16.72 4.13 5.97
N PHE A 107 15.92 5.20 5.95
CA PHE A 107 14.55 5.15 6.45
C PHE A 107 13.71 4.14 5.67
N ILE A 108 13.76 4.16 4.33
CA ILE A 108 12.96 3.26 3.48
C ILE A 108 13.33 1.80 3.71
N LYS A 109 14.62 1.49 3.79
CA LYS A 109 15.09 0.13 4.09
C LYS A 109 14.61 -0.32 5.47
N LYS A 110 14.70 0.53 6.50
CA LYS A 110 14.19 0.26 7.85
C LYS A 110 12.67 0.06 7.86
N ALA A 111 11.91 0.89 7.15
CA ALA A 111 10.46 0.79 7.04
C ALA A 111 10.04 -0.53 6.37
N CYS A 112 10.71 -0.92 5.28
CA CYS A 112 10.47 -2.18 4.59
C CYS A 112 10.68 -3.39 5.51
N GLU A 113 11.80 -3.43 6.25
CA GLU A 113 12.05 -4.48 7.26
C GLU A 113 10.98 -4.50 8.35
N GLY A 114 10.47 -3.33 8.74
CA GLY A 114 9.36 -3.20 9.67
C GLY A 114 8.08 -3.84 9.12
N SER A 115 7.74 -3.53 7.87
CA SER A 115 6.56 -4.07 7.19
C SER A 115 6.66 -5.58 6.99
N LEU A 116 7.81 -6.10 6.57
CA LEU A 116 8.05 -7.55 6.43
C LEU A 116 7.82 -8.30 7.76
N ARG A 117 8.32 -7.75 8.88
CA ARG A 117 8.11 -8.35 10.21
C ARG A 117 6.63 -8.35 10.61
N ARG A 118 5.88 -7.25 10.40
CA ARG A 118 4.46 -7.17 10.74
C ARG A 118 3.58 -8.03 9.84
N LEU A 119 3.95 -8.15 8.57
CA LEU A 119 3.29 -9.02 7.59
C LEU A 119 3.69 -10.50 7.72
N GLU A 120 4.68 -10.83 8.57
CA GLU A 120 5.21 -12.19 8.76
C GLU A 120 5.56 -12.87 7.42
N THR A 121 6.24 -12.16 6.53
CA THR A 121 6.59 -12.62 5.18
C THR A 121 7.98 -12.16 4.78
N ASP A 122 8.60 -12.88 3.84
CA ASP A 122 9.92 -12.53 3.31
C ASP A 122 9.87 -11.53 2.15
N TYR A 123 8.66 -11.26 1.62
CA TYR A 123 8.50 -10.35 0.48
C TYR A 123 7.18 -9.58 0.52
N ILE A 124 7.19 -8.38 -0.05
CA ILE A 124 6.03 -7.53 -0.34
C ILE A 124 5.81 -7.54 -1.85
N ASP A 125 4.55 -7.72 -2.29
CA ASP A 125 4.26 -7.76 -3.74
C ASP A 125 4.30 -6.36 -4.35
N LEU A 126 3.69 -5.36 -3.70
CA LEU A 126 3.66 -3.98 -4.15
C LEU A 126 3.97 -3.03 -2.98
N TYR A 127 5.14 -2.39 -3.02
CA TYR A 127 5.59 -1.45 -1.99
C TYR A 127 5.48 -0.03 -2.49
N GLN A 128 4.62 0.80 -1.89
CA GLN A 128 4.22 2.07 -2.47
C GLN A 128 4.66 3.28 -1.65
N TYR A 129 5.07 4.34 -2.33
CA TYR A 129 5.15 5.66 -1.72
C TYR A 129 3.76 6.05 -1.20
N HIS A 130 3.66 6.57 0.01
CA HIS A 130 2.40 6.95 0.64
C HIS A 130 2.22 8.47 0.62
N ASN A 131 1.39 8.98 -0.29
CA ASN A 131 1.11 10.40 -0.46
C ASN A 131 2.40 11.25 -0.67
N PRO A 132 3.31 10.88 -1.57
CA PRO A 132 4.52 11.65 -1.79
C PRO A 132 4.21 12.97 -2.52
N ARG A 133 5.01 13.99 -2.28
CA ARG A 133 5.08 15.14 -3.20
C ARG A 133 6.13 14.88 -4.28
N LEU A 134 6.09 15.67 -5.35
CA LEU A 134 6.95 15.48 -6.52
C LEU A 134 8.44 15.39 -6.14
N GLU A 135 8.89 16.22 -5.20
CA GLU A 135 10.28 16.21 -4.74
C GLU A 135 10.72 14.87 -4.15
N ALA A 136 9.80 14.16 -3.50
CA ALA A 136 10.07 12.83 -2.95
C ALA A 136 10.21 11.79 -4.07
N LEU A 137 9.40 11.89 -5.11
CA LEU A 137 9.45 10.99 -6.28
C LEU A 137 10.71 11.19 -7.13
N GLN A 138 11.31 12.37 -7.10
CA GLN A 138 12.51 12.73 -7.86
C GLN A 138 13.83 12.44 -7.12
N ARG A 139 13.77 11.79 -5.95
CA ARG A 139 14.96 11.49 -5.17
C ARG A 139 15.66 10.23 -5.68
N ASP A 140 16.88 10.39 -6.16
CA ASP A 140 17.71 9.27 -6.66
C ASP A 140 18.05 8.25 -5.57
N ASP A 141 18.29 8.70 -4.33
CA ASP A 141 18.61 7.81 -3.21
C ASP A 141 17.41 6.92 -2.79
N THR A 142 16.19 7.46 -2.87
CA THR A 142 14.95 6.70 -2.65
C THR A 142 14.77 5.64 -3.72
N ILE A 143 14.91 6.01 -4.99
CA ILE A 143 14.77 5.09 -6.13
C ILE A 143 15.83 3.99 -6.03
N SER A 144 17.09 4.35 -5.74
CA SER A 144 18.17 3.37 -5.56
C SER A 144 17.86 2.38 -4.41
N ALA A 145 17.33 2.85 -3.29
CA ALA A 145 16.95 1.99 -2.19
C ALA A 145 15.85 0.99 -2.56
N LEU A 146 14.86 1.40 -3.36
CA LEU A 146 13.79 0.53 -3.84
C LEU A 146 14.30 -0.52 -4.83
N GLU A 147 15.22 -0.15 -5.72
CA GLU A 147 15.86 -1.12 -6.62
C GLU A 147 16.75 -2.12 -5.87
N ASP A 148 17.46 -1.68 -4.81
CA ASP A 148 18.20 -2.59 -3.93
C ASP A 148 17.25 -3.59 -3.25
N LEU A 149 16.14 -3.13 -2.65
CA LEU A 149 15.15 -3.98 -2.00
C LEU A 149 14.53 -5.00 -2.97
N LYS A 150 14.33 -4.58 -4.22
CA LYS A 150 13.85 -5.47 -5.29
C LYS A 150 14.91 -6.50 -5.69
N ALA A 151 16.18 -6.10 -5.82
CA ALA A 151 17.28 -7.01 -6.10
C ALA A 151 17.51 -8.02 -4.97
N GLU A 152 17.26 -7.62 -3.71
CA GLU A 152 17.30 -8.48 -2.53
C GLU A 152 16.08 -9.42 -2.44
N GLY A 153 15.06 -9.25 -3.28
CA GLY A 153 13.83 -10.03 -3.28
C GLY A 153 12.86 -9.67 -2.15
N LYS A 154 13.10 -8.58 -1.42
CA LYS A 154 12.24 -8.10 -0.33
C LYS A 154 10.96 -7.43 -0.83
N ILE A 155 11.01 -6.83 -2.01
CA ILE A 155 9.83 -6.32 -2.71
C ILE A 155 9.84 -6.86 -4.15
N ARG A 156 8.64 -7.13 -4.70
CA ARG A 156 8.53 -7.56 -6.11
C ARG A 156 8.43 -6.33 -7.03
N HIS A 157 7.58 -5.41 -6.67
CA HIS A 157 7.36 -4.16 -7.38
C HIS A 157 7.22 -3.01 -6.40
N TYR A 158 7.47 -1.80 -6.88
CA TYR A 158 7.09 -0.58 -6.17
C TYR A 158 6.16 0.27 -7.02
N GLY A 159 5.41 1.15 -6.38
CA GLY A 159 4.44 2.03 -6.99
C GLY A 159 4.22 3.28 -6.14
N VAL A 160 3.21 4.06 -6.48
CA VAL A 160 2.88 5.31 -5.80
C VAL A 160 1.40 5.36 -5.46
N ALA A 161 1.07 5.52 -4.19
CA ALA A 161 -0.28 5.89 -3.74
C ALA A 161 -0.36 7.42 -3.66
N VAL A 162 -1.06 8.01 -4.64
CA VAL A 162 -1.21 9.45 -4.82
C VAL A 162 -2.40 9.94 -4.00
N GLY A 163 -2.20 10.92 -3.18
CA GLY A 163 -3.23 11.48 -2.31
C GLY A 163 -2.60 12.34 -1.23
N PRO A 164 -3.31 12.70 -0.14
CA PRO A 164 -4.65 12.23 0.29
C PRO A 164 -5.84 12.98 -0.35
N ASP A 165 -5.57 14.05 -1.07
CA ASP A 165 -6.60 14.89 -1.68
C ASP A 165 -6.70 14.62 -3.18
N ILE A 166 -7.80 15.04 -3.80
CA ILE A 166 -7.97 15.08 -5.24
C ILE A 166 -7.05 16.18 -5.81
N GLY A 167 -6.55 15.98 -7.04
CA GLY A 167 -5.81 17.02 -7.75
C GLY A 167 -4.30 16.95 -7.59
N TRP A 168 -3.76 15.83 -7.11
CA TRP A 168 -2.32 15.56 -7.15
C TRP A 168 -1.91 15.05 -8.54
N LEU A 169 -2.31 15.81 -9.56
CA LEU A 169 -2.15 15.43 -10.95
C LEU A 169 -0.68 15.35 -11.37
N GLU A 170 0.15 16.26 -10.89
CA GLU A 170 1.57 16.34 -11.26
C GLU A 170 2.31 15.07 -10.78
N GLU A 171 2.07 14.66 -9.55
CA GLU A 171 2.63 13.43 -8.97
C GLU A 171 2.13 12.18 -9.72
N GLY A 172 0.84 12.14 -10.05
CA GLY A 172 0.23 11.05 -10.82
C GLY A 172 0.83 10.93 -12.22
N LEU A 173 0.92 12.04 -12.96
CA LEU A 173 1.51 12.07 -14.30
C LEU A 173 3.00 11.72 -14.28
N TYR A 174 3.76 12.21 -13.30
CA TYR A 174 5.17 11.83 -13.13
C TYR A 174 5.31 10.32 -12.88
N THR A 175 4.46 9.76 -12.04
CA THR A 175 4.45 8.32 -11.74
C THR A 175 4.26 7.47 -12.98
N VAL A 176 3.26 7.79 -13.81
CA VAL A 176 2.93 6.93 -14.96
C VAL A 176 3.79 7.21 -16.18
N ASN A 177 4.24 8.44 -16.41
CA ASN A 177 4.97 8.82 -17.61
C ASN A 177 6.49 8.72 -17.45
N GLU A 178 7.02 9.13 -16.30
CA GLU A 178 8.46 9.17 -16.05
C GLU A 178 8.95 7.92 -15.30
N MET A 179 8.34 7.61 -14.12
CA MET A 179 8.71 6.43 -13.35
C MET A 179 8.22 5.12 -13.98
N LYS A 180 7.09 5.15 -14.70
CA LYS A 180 6.46 3.99 -15.37
C LYS A 180 6.14 2.84 -14.41
N VAL A 181 5.70 3.20 -13.21
CA VAL A 181 5.29 2.28 -12.15
C VAL A 181 3.79 2.38 -11.88
N PRO A 182 3.18 1.41 -11.18
CA PRO A 182 1.77 1.48 -10.77
C PRO A 182 1.46 2.75 -9.97
N ALA A 183 0.31 3.36 -10.27
CA ALA A 183 -0.26 4.46 -9.50
C ALA A 183 -1.59 4.03 -8.87
N GLU A 184 -1.73 4.25 -7.57
CA GLU A 184 -3.00 4.18 -6.84
C GLU A 184 -3.50 5.60 -6.62
N LEU A 185 -4.74 5.88 -6.97
CA LEU A 185 -5.31 7.22 -6.87
C LEU A 185 -6.78 7.18 -6.46
N ILE A 186 -7.24 8.31 -5.92
CA ILE A 186 -8.64 8.48 -5.57
C ILE A 186 -9.43 8.66 -6.87
N TYR A 187 -10.34 7.70 -7.12
CA TYR A 187 -11.28 7.75 -8.22
C TYR A 187 -12.61 7.17 -7.78
N SER A 188 -13.68 7.93 -7.95
CA SER A 188 -15.02 7.50 -7.55
C SER A 188 -16.10 8.14 -8.43
N ILE A 189 -17.37 7.78 -8.21
CA ILE A 189 -18.50 8.42 -8.92
C ILE A 189 -18.53 9.95 -8.70
N LEU A 190 -18.03 10.40 -7.55
CA LEU A 190 -18.04 11.83 -7.17
C LEU A 190 -16.72 12.54 -7.48
N GLU A 191 -15.66 11.79 -7.81
CA GLU A 191 -14.30 12.28 -7.95
C GLU A 191 -13.68 11.64 -9.20
N GLN A 192 -13.84 12.32 -10.34
CA GLN A 192 -13.48 11.77 -11.66
C GLN A 192 -12.33 12.52 -12.35
N ASP A 193 -11.78 13.56 -11.73
CA ASP A 193 -10.71 14.39 -12.31
C ASP A 193 -9.52 13.57 -12.85
N PRO A 194 -9.05 12.49 -12.21
CA PRO A 194 -7.95 11.70 -12.76
C PRO A 194 -8.25 10.98 -14.08
N ALA A 195 -9.52 10.84 -14.48
CA ALA A 195 -9.89 10.14 -15.71
C ALA A 195 -9.59 10.93 -16.98
N ASP A 196 -9.45 12.25 -16.88
CA ASP A 196 -9.25 13.15 -18.00
C ASP A 196 -7.75 13.41 -18.28
N ALA A 197 -6.85 12.86 -17.48
CA ALA A 197 -5.41 13.00 -17.56
C ALA A 197 -4.73 11.76 -18.14
#